data_9a10d14e3244336ba29c1b4589f056a6
#
_entry.id   9a10d14e3244336ba29c1b4589f056a6
#
_cell.length_a   1.000
_cell.length_b   1.000
_cell.length_c   1.000
_cell.angle_alpha   90.00
_cell.angle_beta   90.00
_cell.angle_gamma   90.00
#
_symmetry.space_group_name_H-M   'P 1'
#
loop_
_entity.id
_entity.type
_entity.pdbx_description
1 polymer ?
#
loop_
_entity_poly.entity_id
_entity_poly.type
_entity_poly.pdbx_seq_one_letter_code
_entity_poly.pdbx_strand_id
1 'polypeptide(L)'
;MLVDHVVLHNSSKQGLDFFLGTDIDEHPSVVQLGGHDPEDLAKATEIVSAYGRYGEINLNCGCPSQRVAQNCFGARLMLEPDLVRRIVHAMTRVSPVPVTVKCRIGVDDRDSYAALTEFVVAARQGGCRKLVVHARKCLLSGLSTKQNRDVPPLHPEVVHRLVGDFPDLLFVLNGGILSLEQVQRHLSAEERPVHGVMIGRAVHNNPLLLATADSRFFGVRDSCGSRRRVVESYIDYCEWAQSEVGPMREVGGRRQQATTSLLLKPVQNLMVGLQHNSRYRQVLNDAYVARVQMGIANPSPREVIEEALACLNEDDLDAPMGNDPKDEV
;
A
#
# COMPACT_ATOMS: atom_id res chain seq x y z
N MET A 1 -6.20 -0.02 4.60
CA MET A 1 -7.67 -0.12 4.46
C MET A 1 -8.30 0.17 5.81
N LEU A 2 -9.17 1.13 5.83
CA LEU A 2 -10.04 1.46 6.96
C LEU A 2 -11.44 0.89 6.69
N VAL A 3 -12.07 0.34 7.70
CA VAL A 3 -13.46 -0.11 7.58
C VAL A 3 -14.37 1.06 7.92
N ASP A 4 -15.48 1.22 7.21
CA ASP A 4 -16.44 2.32 7.34
C ASP A 4 -16.81 2.61 8.80
N HIS A 5 -17.21 1.60 9.57
CA HIS A 5 -17.57 1.77 10.98
C HIS A 5 -16.41 2.31 11.84
N VAL A 6 -15.13 2.04 11.49
CA VAL A 6 -13.98 2.63 12.20
C VAL A 6 -13.94 4.14 11.98
N VAL A 7 -14.20 4.60 10.76
CA VAL A 7 -14.27 6.02 10.42
C VAL A 7 -15.46 6.68 11.13
N LEU A 8 -16.63 6.04 11.05
CA LEU A 8 -17.87 6.57 11.64
C LEU A 8 -17.81 6.70 13.16
N HIS A 9 -17.20 5.73 13.85
CA HIS A 9 -17.11 5.75 15.33
C HIS A 9 -15.96 6.61 15.86
N ASN A 10 -15.01 7.02 15.02
CA ASN A 10 -13.86 7.85 15.40
C ASN A 10 -13.86 9.21 14.70
N SER A 11 -15.04 9.80 14.50
CA SER A 11 -15.24 11.07 13.78
C SER A 11 -14.69 12.31 14.54
N SER A 12 -14.19 12.17 15.78
CA SER A 12 -13.46 13.22 16.46
C SER A 12 -12.13 13.51 15.73
N LYS A 13 -11.68 14.78 15.76
CA LYS A 13 -10.41 15.17 15.13
C LYS A 13 -9.23 14.29 15.55
N GLN A 14 -9.10 14.01 16.85
CA GLN A 14 -8.02 13.16 17.38
C GLN A 14 -8.11 11.71 16.89
N GLY A 15 -9.33 11.16 16.77
CA GLY A 15 -9.56 9.82 16.20
C GLY A 15 -9.20 9.77 14.72
N LEU A 16 -9.59 10.79 13.97
CA LEU A 16 -9.27 10.90 12.54
C LEU A 16 -7.77 11.08 12.31
N ASP A 17 -7.08 11.94 13.07
CA ASP A 17 -5.63 12.12 12.97
C ASP A 17 -4.86 10.82 13.20
N PHE A 18 -5.38 9.93 14.04
CA PHE A 18 -4.76 8.63 14.27
C PHE A 18 -4.90 7.68 13.07
N PHE A 19 -6.08 7.64 12.44
CA PHE A 19 -6.36 6.71 11.35
C PHE A 19 -6.06 7.27 9.96
N LEU A 20 -6.16 8.60 9.80
CA LEU A 20 -6.06 9.31 8.52
C LEU A 20 -4.87 10.26 8.48
N GLY A 21 -4.10 10.38 9.58
CA GLY A 21 -2.94 11.26 9.59
C GLY A 21 -1.92 10.85 8.53
N THR A 22 -1.54 11.81 7.70
CA THR A 22 -0.50 11.70 6.68
C THR A 22 0.26 13.01 6.61
N ASP A 23 1.52 12.99 6.23
CA ASP A 23 2.29 14.21 5.98
C ASP A 23 1.83 14.87 4.67
N ILE A 24 2.02 16.18 4.57
CA ILE A 24 1.70 16.94 3.36
C ILE A 24 2.61 16.51 2.19
N ASP A 25 3.82 16.09 2.50
CA ASP A 25 4.81 15.64 1.51
C ASP A 25 4.52 14.22 0.95
N GLU A 26 3.56 13.50 1.55
CA GLU A 26 3.14 12.17 1.06
C GLU A 26 2.08 12.23 -0.06
N HIS A 27 1.78 13.41 -0.59
CA HIS A 27 0.83 13.55 -1.70
C HIS A 27 1.44 13.22 -3.06
N PRO A 28 0.66 12.59 -3.95
CA PRO A 28 -0.77 12.22 -3.79
C PRO A 28 -0.95 10.88 -3.05
N SER A 29 -1.60 10.92 -1.90
CA SER A 29 -1.96 9.72 -1.13
C SER A 29 -3.38 9.24 -1.44
N VAL A 30 -3.60 7.93 -1.31
CA VAL A 30 -4.89 7.26 -1.53
C VAL A 30 -5.36 6.62 -0.23
N VAL A 31 -6.56 6.95 0.22
CA VAL A 31 -7.20 6.23 1.32
C VAL A 31 -8.08 5.11 0.79
N GLN A 32 -7.98 3.92 1.39
CA GLN A 32 -8.83 2.80 1.00
C GLN A 32 -9.87 2.49 2.08
N LEU A 33 -11.14 2.48 1.69
CA LEU A 33 -12.27 2.12 2.53
C LEU A 33 -12.73 0.68 2.24
N GLY A 34 -13.25 0.02 3.27
CA GLY A 34 -13.93 -1.27 3.19
C GLY A 34 -15.25 -1.22 3.94
N GLY A 35 -16.26 -1.77 3.34
CA GLY A 35 -17.63 -1.84 3.85
C GLY A 35 -18.55 -2.47 2.82
N HIS A 36 -19.83 -2.62 3.15
CA HIS A 36 -20.81 -3.20 2.24
C HIS A 36 -22.12 -2.38 2.17
N ASP A 37 -22.34 -1.47 3.11
CA ASP A 37 -23.51 -0.62 3.11
C ASP A 37 -23.23 0.69 2.34
N PRO A 38 -24.05 1.04 1.33
CA PRO A 38 -23.86 2.26 0.54
C PRO A 38 -23.96 3.56 1.35
N GLU A 39 -24.84 3.62 2.36
CA GLU A 39 -25.06 4.83 3.16
C GLU A 39 -23.88 5.04 4.13
N ASP A 40 -23.41 3.99 4.79
CA ASP A 40 -22.30 4.05 5.71
C ASP A 40 -21.00 4.38 4.97
N LEU A 41 -20.78 3.79 3.79
CA LEU A 41 -19.63 4.13 2.95
C LEU A 41 -19.71 5.56 2.40
N ALA A 42 -20.89 6.09 2.08
CA ALA A 42 -21.05 7.49 1.72
C ALA A 42 -20.69 8.42 2.89
N LYS A 43 -21.21 8.17 4.09
CA LYS A 43 -20.89 8.95 5.30
C LYS A 43 -19.38 8.88 5.63
N ALA A 44 -18.78 7.67 5.56
CA ALA A 44 -17.33 7.52 5.76
C ALA A 44 -16.53 8.29 4.70
N THR A 45 -17.00 8.32 3.45
CA THR A 45 -16.42 9.10 2.36
C THR A 45 -16.49 10.61 2.63
N GLU A 46 -17.62 11.12 3.11
CA GLU A 46 -17.77 12.53 3.51
C GLU A 46 -16.77 12.92 4.61
N ILE A 47 -16.64 12.08 5.65
CA ILE A 47 -15.71 12.33 6.76
C ILE A 47 -14.27 12.36 6.25
N VAL A 48 -13.86 11.37 5.44
CA VAL A 48 -12.52 11.31 4.86
C VAL A 48 -12.25 12.48 3.93
N SER A 49 -13.25 12.87 3.12
CA SER A 49 -13.15 14.02 2.22
C SER A 49 -12.99 15.35 2.98
N ALA A 50 -13.74 15.51 4.06
CA ALA A 50 -13.63 16.70 4.93
C ALA A 50 -12.27 16.77 5.65
N TYR A 51 -11.62 15.63 5.89
CA TYR A 51 -10.27 15.58 6.42
C TYR A 51 -9.22 16.17 5.43
N GLY A 52 -9.49 16.09 4.11
CA GLY A 52 -8.88 16.90 3.05
C GLY A 52 -7.44 16.55 2.68
N ARG A 53 -6.94 15.36 3.02
CA ARG A 53 -5.53 14.98 2.80
C ARG A 53 -5.29 13.90 1.75
N TYR A 54 -6.33 13.51 1.01
CA TYR A 54 -6.24 12.43 0.04
C TYR A 54 -6.66 12.90 -1.35
N GLY A 55 -5.87 12.53 -2.36
CA GLY A 55 -6.18 12.81 -3.76
C GLY A 55 -7.16 11.81 -4.38
N GLU A 56 -7.45 10.70 -3.68
CA GLU A 56 -8.30 9.62 -4.16
C GLU A 56 -8.87 8.80 -3.00
N ILE A 57 -10.10 8.34 -3.12
CA ILE A 57 -10.73 7.38 -2.20
C ILE A 57 -10.96 6.08 -2.94
N ASN A 58 -10.45 4.97 -2.41
CA ASN A 58 -10.49 3.67 -3.05
C ASN A 58 -11.41 2.69 -2.30
N LEU A 59 -12.33 2.03 -3.00
CA LEU A 59 -13.15 0.96 -2.45
C LEU A 59 -12.41 -0.39 -2.55
N ASN A 60 -12.33 -1.13 -1.45
CA ASN A 60 -11.74 -2.46 -1.44
C ASN A 60 -12.75 -3.53 -1.88
N CYS A 61 -12.52 -4.09 -3.07
CA CYS A 61 -13.22 -5.25 -3.61
C CYS A 61 -12.26 -6.43 -3.87
N GLY A 62 -11.12 -6.51 -3.14
CA GLY A 62 -10.11 -7.52 -3.46
C GLY A 62 -9.53 -8.30 -2.27
N CYS A 63 -9.87 -7.94 -1.03
CA CYS A 63 -9.35 -8.60 0.17
C CYS A 63 -10.05 -9.95 0.39
N PRO A 64 -9.30 -11.11 0.41
CA PRO A 64 -9.87 -12.44 0.60
C PRO A 64 -9.94 -12.87 2.07
N SER A 65 -9.69 -11.96 3.03
CA SER A 65 -9.69 -12.30 4.45
C SER A 65 -11.06 -12.83 4.89
N GLN A 66 -11.08 -13.96 5.59
CA GLN A 66 -12.32 -14.54 6.13
C GLN A 66 -13.07 -13.54 7.02
N ARG A 67 -12.36 -12.78 7.86
CA ARG A 67 -12.96 -11.73 8.70
C ARG A 67 -13.64 -10.65 7.87
N VAL A 68 -13.09 -10.31 6.70
CA VAL A 68 -13.64 -9.34 5.76
C VAL A 68 -14.83 -9.95 5.03
N ALA A 69 -14.71 -11.19 4.56
CA ALA A 69 -15.78 -11.91 3.86
C ALA A 69 -17.01 -12.20 4.75
N GLN A 70 -16.81 -12.49 6.04
CA GLN A 70 -17.88 -12.66 7.02
C GLN A 70 -18.68 -11.36 7.24
N ASN A 71 -18.04 -10.20 7.10
CA ASN A 71 -18.70 -8.89 7.14
C ASN A 71 -19.14 -8.41 5.75
N CYS A 72 -19.31 -9.32 4.80
CA CYS A 72 -19.86 -9.08 3.46
C CYS A 72 -19.16 -8.03 2.59
N PHE A 73 -17.86 -7.75 2.80
CA PHE A 73 -17.09 -6.81 1.97
C PHE A 73 -15.78 -7.39 1.44
N GLY A 74 -14.92 -6.57 0.84
CA GLY A 74 -13.69 -7.02 0.18
C GLY A 74 -13.97 -7.82 -1.10
N ALA A 75 -13.27 -8.94 -1.30
CA ALA A 75 -13.41 -9.72 -2.53
C ALA A 75 -14.82 -10.28 -2.74
N ARG A 76 -15.59 -10.50 -1.67
CA ARG A 76 -16.98 -10.94 -1.75
C ARG A 76 -17.87 -9.97 -2.54
N LEU A 77 -17.59 -8.67 -2.50
CA LEU A 77 -18.35 -7.68 -3.28
C LEU A 77 -18.28 -7.95 -4.80
N MET A 78 -17.26 -8.63 -5.29
CA MET A 78 -17.19 -9.00 -6.71
C MET A 78 -18.29 -9.99 -7.13
N LEU A 79 -18.90 -10.67 -6.17
CA LEU A 79 -20.05 -11.57 -6.41
C LEU A 79 -21.37 -10.82 -6.52
N GLU A 80 -21.41 -9.52 -6.16
CA GLU A 80 -22.60 -8.68 -6.06
C GLU A 80 -22.43 -7.38 -6.87
N PRO A 81 -22.31 -7.43 -8.23
CA PRO A 81 -22.02 -6.26 -9.06
C PRO A 81 -23.01 -5.10 -8.87
N ASP A 82 -24.30 -5.38 -8.71
CA ASP A 82 -25.31 -4.33 -8.48
C ASP A 82 -25.11 -3.59 -7.14
N LEU A 83 -24.69 -4.31 -6.09
CA LEU A 83 -24.32 -3.68 -4.82
C LEU A 83 -23.09 -2.78 -4.99
N VAL A 84 -22.09 -3.22 -5.74
CA VAL A 84 -20.90 -2.41 -6.03
C VAL A 84 -21.28 -1.14 -6.79
N ARG A 85 -22.17 -1.23 -7.79
CA ARG A 85 -22.70 -0.07 -8.51
C ARG A 85 -23.34 0.95 -7.55
N ARG A 86 -24.19 0.49 -6.63
CA ARG A 86 -24.85 1.34 -5.62
C ARG A 86 -23.86 1.98 -4.65
N ILE A 87 -22.89 1.20 -4.15
CA ILE A 87 -21.85 1.69 -3.24
C ILE A 87 -21.02 2.78 -3.94
N VAL A 88 -20.47 2.48 -5.12
CA VAL A 88 -19.63 3.43 -5.85
C VAL A 88 -20.41 4.69 -6.19
N HIS A 89 -21.67 4.56 -6.58
CA HIS A 89 -22.55 5.72 -6.84
C HIS A 89 -22.73 6.58 -5.59
N ALA A 90 -23.03 5.97 -4.44
CA ALA A 90 -23.23 6.69 -3.18
C ALA A 90 -21.95 7.43 -2.76
N MET A 91 -20.79 6.77 -2.84
CA MET A 91 -19.48 7.39 -2.53
C MET A 91 -19.13 8.53 -3.51
N THR A 92 -19.35 8.32 -4.82
CA THR A 92 -19.01 9.32 -5.85
C THR A 92 -19.84 10.60 -5.73
N ARG A 93 -21.08 10.49 -5.30
CA ARG A 93 -21.97 11.66 -5.12
C ARG A 93 -21.51 12.62 -4.03
N VAL A 94 -20.77 12.15 -3.05
CA VAL A 94 -20.35 12.95 -1.88
C VAL A 94 -18.84 13.24 -1.87
N SER A 95 -18.07 12.59 -2.74
CA SER A 95 -16.63 12.75 -2.81
C SER A 95 -16.21 13.89 -3.74
N PRO A 96 -15.40 14.86 -3.30
CA PRO A 96 -14.80 15.88 -4.16
C PRO A 96 -13.60 15.35 -4.98
N VAL A 97 -13.09 14.16 -4.62
CA VAL A 97 -11.97 13.49 -5.29
C VAL A 97 -12.43 12.20 -5.97
N PRO A 98 -11.68 11.66 -6.95
CA PRO A 98 -12.05 10.42 -7.62
C PRO A 98 -12.29 9.26 -6.65
N VAL A 99 -13.41 8.54 -6.85
CA VAL A 99 -13.66 7.24 -6.21
C VAL A 99 -13.23 6.14 -7.16
N THR A 100 -12.34 5.26 -6.70
CA THR A 100 -11.76 4.19 -7.48
C THR A 100 -12.00 2.84 -6.82
N VAL A 101 -11.76 1.75 -7.54
CA VAL A 101 -12.01 0.39 -7.05
C VAL A 101 -10.74 -0.45 -7.15
N LYS A 102 -10.41 -1.20 -6.09
CA LYS A 102 -9.36 -2.22 -6.15
C LYS A 102 -9.96 -3.61 -6.04
N CYS A 103 -9.78 -4.42 -7.09
CA CYS A 103 -10.40 -5.73 -7.23
C CYS A 103 -9.40 -6.84 -7.59
N ARG A 104 -9.94 -8.04 -7.81
CA ARG A 104 -9.29 -9.22 -8.38
C ARG A 104 -9.83 -9.47 -9.80
N ILE A 105 -9.33 -10.53 -10.47
CA ILE A 105 -9.86 -10.96 -11.78
C ILE A 105 -10.98 -12.00 -11.66
N GLY A 106 -11.29 -12.48 -10.46
CA GLY A 106 -12.35 -13.43 -10.16
C GLY A 106 -12.34 -13.85 -8.71
N VAL A 107 -13.43 -14.50 -8.28
CA VAL A 107 -13.64 -15.00 -6.92
C VAL A 107 -14.28 -16.39 -7.00
N ASP A 108 -13.65 -17.37 -6.34
CA ASP A 108 -14.09 -18.77 -6.33
C ASP A 108 -14.39 -19.28 -7.76
N ASP A 109 -15.60 -19.72 -8.05
CA ASP A 109 -16.03 -20.23 -9.36
C ASP A 109 -16.51 -19.11 -10.31
N ARG A 110 -16.66 -17.88 -9.82
CA ARG A 110 -16.94 -16.70 -10.67
C ARG A 110 -15.64 -16.05 -11.15
N ASP A 111 -14.92 -16.78 -11.99
CA ASP A 111 -13.59 -16.39 -12.50
C ASP A 111 -13.54 -16.26 -14.02
N SER A 112 -14.69 -16.30 -14.70
CA SER A 112 -14.76 -16.04 -16.13
C SER A 112 -14.53 -14.56 -16.46
N TYR A 113 -14.02 -14.30 -17.68
CA TYR A 113 -13.87 -12.92 -18.17
C TYR A 113 -15.22 -12.17 -18.24
N ALA A 114 -16.31 -12.88 -18.57
CA ALA A 114 -17.64 -12.32 -18.59
C ALA A 114 -18.09 -11.84 -17.19
N ALA A 115 -17.82 -12.62 -16.14
CA ALA A 115 -18.12 -12.20 -14.76
C ALA A 115 -17.28 -10.99 -14.33
N LEU A 116 -16.00 -10.93 -14.75
CA LEU A 116 -15.16 -9.76 -14.50
C LEU A 116 -15.66 -8.51 -15.23
N THR A 117 -16.05 -8.63 -16.49
CA THR A 117 -16.60 -7.49 -17.25
C THR A 117 -17.93 -7.01 -16.70
N GLU A 118 -18.80 -7.88 -16.22
CA GLU A 118 -20.03 -7.52 -15.49
C GLU A 118 -19.71 -6.66 -14.27
N PHE A 119 -18.73 -7.05 -13.47
CA PHE A 119 -18.26 -6.28 -12.31
C PHE A 119 -17.68 -4.91 -12.74
N VAL A 120 -16.86 -4.85 -13.78
CA VAL A 120 -16.27 -3.60 -14.30
C VAL A 120 -17.35 -2.66 -14.79
N VAL A 121 -18.34 -3.16 -15.52
CA VAL A 121 -19.50 -2.37 -16.00
C VAL A 121 -20.28 -1.80 -14.82
N ALA A 122 -20.54 -2.58 -13.78
CA ALA A 122 -21.25 -2.11 -12.59
C ALA A 122 -20.47 -0.99 -11.87
N ALA A 123 -19.15 -1.16 -11.66
CA ALA A 123 -18.33 -0.12 -11.05
C ALA A 123 -18.31 1.17 -11.89
N ARG A 124 -18.19 1.05 -13.25
CA ARG A 124 -18.26 2.15 -14.20
C ARG A 124 -19.60 2.90 -14.13
N GLN A 125 -20.71 2.17 -14.09
CA GLN A 125 -22.04 2.75 -13.95
C GLN A 125 -22.25 3.47 -12.62
N GLY A 126 -21.57 3.04 -11.56
CA GLY A 126 -21.51 3.72 -10.27
C GLY A 126 -20.72 5.03 -10.30
N GLY A 127 -19.92 5.27 -11.34
CA GLY A 127 -19.09 6.48 -11.48
C GLY A 127 -17.59 6.25 -11.37
N CYS A 128 -17.14 5.00 -11.14
CA CYS A 128 -15.72 4.66 -11.13
C CYS A 128 -15.10 4.89 -12.52
N ARG A 129 -13.90 5.52 -12.55
CA ARG A 129 -13.12 5.72 -13.78
C ARG A 129 -11.74 5.09 -13.75
N LYS A 130 -11.31 4.58 -12.59
CA LYS A 130 -10.02 3.89 -12.43
C LYS A 130 -10.17 2.64 -11.59
N LEU A 131 -9.68 1.52 -12.10
CA LEU A 131 -9.63 0.26 -11.37
C LEU A 131 -8.17 -0.21 -11.18
N VAL A 132 -7.85 -0.61 -9.95
CA VAL A 132 -6.60 -1.32 -9.65
C VAL A 132 -6.90 -2.82 -9.61
N VAL A 133 -6.39 -3.56 -10.58
CA VAL A 133 -6.73 -4.98 -10.76
C VAL A 133 -5.57 -5.85 -10.32
N HIS A 134 -5.74 -6.61 -9.24
CA HIS A 134 -4.80 -7.68 -8.90
C HIS A 134 -5.04 -8.87 -9.85
N ALA A 135 -4.09 -9.11 -10.72
CA ALA A 135 -4.19 -10.08 -11.83
C ALA A 135 -4.19 -11.56 -11.36
N ARG A 136 -4.87 -11.84 -10.25
CA ARG A 136 -5.13 -13.18 -9.72
C ARG A 136 -6.58 -13.28 -9.26
N LYS A 137 -7.20 -14.44 -9.47
CA LYS A 137 -8.43 -14.75 -8.74
C LYS A 137 -8.17 -14.92 -7.24
N CYS A 138 -9.18 -14.89 -6.42
CA CYS A 138 -9.06 -15.30 -5.03
C CYS A 138 -10.05 -16.40 -4.67
N LEU A 139 -9.69 -17.17 -3.64
CA LEU A 139 -10.56 -18.15 -3.01
C LEU A 139 -10.93 -17.63 -1.62
N LEU A 140 -12.22 -17.52 -1.35
CA LEU A 140 -12.76 -17.06 -0.06
C LEU A 140 -12.58 -18.11 1.03
N SER A 141 -12.46 -19.39 0.63
CA SER A 141 -12.20 -20.52 1.53
C SER A 141 -10.99 -21.33 1.07
N GLY A 142 -10.41 -22.12 1.98
CA GLY A 142 -9.32 -23.05 1.68
C GLY A 142 -7.92 -22.42 1.58
N LEU A 143 -7.77 -21.11 1.42
CA LEU A 143 -6.50 -20.41 1.37
C LEU A 143 -6.43 -19.26 2.37
N SER A 144 -5.27 -19.12 3.03
CA SER A 144 -4.96 -17.93 3.81
C SER A 144 -4.83 -16.69 2.92
N THR A 145 -4.88 -15.50 3.53
CA THR A 145 -4.65 -14.22 2.83
C THR A 145 -3.27 -14.17 2.13
N LYS A 146 -2.25 -14.82 2.72
CA LYS A 146 -0.91 -14.92 2.12
C LYS A 146 -0.96 -15.84 0.89
N GLN A 147 -1.50 -17.04 1.04
CA GLN A 147 -1.62 -18.01 -0.05
C GLN A 147 -2.44 -17.48 -1.23
N ASN A 148 -3.50 -16.73 -1.00
CA ASN A 148 -4.28 -16.04 -2.04
C ASN A 148 -3.48 -15.02 -2.88
N ARG A 149 -2.26 -14.69 -2.49
CA ARG A 149 -1.34 -13.84 -3.26
C ARG A 149 -0.28 -14.63 -4.02
N ASP A 150 -0.15 -15.92 -3.75
CA ASP A 150 0.92 -16.74 -4.30
C ASP A 150 0.40 -17.95 -5.09
N VAL A 151 -0.61 -18.65 -4.56
CA VAL A 151 -1.10 -19.92 -5.11
C VAL A 151 -1.94 -19.77 -6.38
N PRO A 152 -2.99 -18.91 -6.47
CA PRO A 152 -3.70 -18.74 -7.72
C PRO A 152 -2.76 -18.18 -8.81
N PRO A 153 -2.85 -18.66 -10.06
CA PRO A 153 -1.98 -18.19 -11.13
C PRO A 153 -2.16 -16.70 -11.42
N LEU A 154 -1.09 -16.08 -11.92
CA LEU A 154 -1.08 -14.68 -12.31
C LEU A 154 -1.43 -14.55 -13.80
N HIS A 155 -2.38 -13.67 -14.12
CA HIS A 155 -2.92 -13.45 -15.47
C HIS A 155 -2.91 -11.94 -15.82
N PRO A 156 -1.74 -11.30 -16.02
CA PRO A 156 -1.66 -9.88 -16.37
C PRO A 156 -2.32 -9.58 -17.74
N GLU A 157 -2.33 -10.55 -18.66
CA GLU A 157 -2.98 -10.46 -19.97
C GLU A 157 -4.47 -10.11 -19.87
N VAL A 158 -5.14 -10.55 -18.80
CA VAL A 158 -6.54 -10.21 -18.54
C VAL A 158 -6.71 -8.71 -18.29
N VAL A 159 -5.75 -8.06 -17.59
CA VAL A 159 -5.81 -6.62 -17.34
C VAL A 159 -5.53 -5.83 -18.61
N HIS A 160 -4.56 -6.26 -19.44
CA HIS A 160 -4.31 -5.68 -20.75
C HIS A 160 -5.53 -5.79 -21.68
N ARG A 161 -6.26 -6.92 -21.61
CA ARG A 161 -7.50 -7.08 -22.35
C ARG A 161 -8.58 -6.07 -21.91
N LEU A 162 -8.73 -5.82 -20.61
CA LEU A 162 -9.66 -4.81 -20.09
C LEU A 162 -9.37 -3.41 -20.61
N VAL A 163 -8.10 -3.03 -20.80
CA VAL A 163 -7.72 -1.73 -21.39
C VAL A 163 -8.32 -1.57 -22.78
N GLY A 164 -8.27 -2.61 -23.60
CA GLY A 164 -8.85 -2.55 -24.95
C GLY A 164 -10.37 -2.56 -24.97
N ASP A 165 -10.99 -3.31 -24.07
CA ASP A 165 -12.44 -3.49 -24.03
C ASP A 165 -13.18 -2.30 -23.35
N PHE A 166 -12.44 -1.50 -22.54
CA PHE A 166 -12.97 -0.33 -21.81
C PHE A 166 -12.07 0.90 -21.98
N PRO A 167 -12.00 1.52 -23.16
CA PRO A 167 -11.06 2.60 -23.46
C PRO A 167 -11.34 3.92 -22.68
N ASP A 168 -12.48 4.04 -22.03
CA ASP A 168 -12.86 5.17 -21.18
C ASP A 168 -12.51 4.97 -19.70
N LEU A 169 -11.93 3.82 -19.34
CA LEU A 169 -11.49 3.51 -17.99
C LEU A 169 -9.97 3.42 -17.89
N LEU A 170 -9.45 3.81 -16.73
CA LEU A 170 -8.04 3.65 -16.40
C LEU A 170 -7.82 2.32 -15.64
N PHE A 171 -6.90 1.50 -16.11
CA PHE A 171 -6.53 0.25 -15.44
C PHE A 171 -5.11 0.30 -14.92
N VAL A 172 -4.96 0.00 -13.64
CA VAL A 172 -3.67 -0.14 -12.96
C VAL A 172 -3.44 -1.63 -12.68
N LEU A 173 -2.37 -2.18 -13.22
CA LEU A 173 -2.00 -3.57 -13.00
C LEU A 173 -1.37 -3.75 -11.61
N ASN A 174 -1.83 -4.75 -10.88
CA ASN A 174 -1.23 -5.17 -9.62
C ASN A 174 -0.99 -6.68 -9.60
N GLY A 175 0.03 -7.11 -8.89
CA GLY A 175 0.37 -8.52 -8.67
C GLY A 175 1.60 -8.99 -9.44
N GLY A 176 2.52 -9.65 -8.72
CA GLY A 176 3.72 -10.26 -9.31
C GLY A 176 4.82 -9.31 -9.76
N ILE A 177 4.67 -8.01 -9.57
CA ILE A 177 5.68 -7.02 -9.98
C ILE A 177 6.82 -7.00 -8.97
N LEU A 178 8.03 -7.26 -9.43
CA LEU A 178 9.24 -7.41 -8.61
C LEU A 178 10.36 -6.43 -8.99
N SER A 179 10.28 -5.77 -10.17
CA SER A 179 11.30 -4.82 -10.63
C SER A 179 10.70 -3.66 -11.44
N LEU A 180 11.45 -2.58 -11.61
CA LEU A 180 11.06 -1.43 -12.44
C LEU A 180 11.05 -1.78 -13.94
N GLU A 181 11.85 -2.76 -14.39
CA GLU A 181 11.83 -3.27 -15.77
C GLU A 181 10.49 -3.96 -16.08
N GLN A 182 9.93 -4.68 -15.08
CA GLN A 182 8.59 -5.26 -15.25
C GLN A 182 7.53 -4.15 -15.31
N VAL A 183 7.65 -3.09 -14.50
CA VAL A 183 6.78 -1.90 -14.60
C VAL A 183 6.84 -1.33 -16.01
N GLN A 184 8.05 -1.05 -16.52
CA GLN A 184 8.26 -0.48 -17.84
C GLN A 184 7.62 -1.34 -18.94
N ARG A 185 7.81 -2.66 -18.90
CA ARG A 185 7.22 -3.58 -19.90
C ARG A 185 5.70 -3.50 -19.94
N HIS A 186 5.02 -3.35 -18.80
CA HIS A 186 3.56 -3.24 -18.77
C HIS A 186 3.06 -1.86 -19.21
N LEU A 187 3.82 -0.79 -18.92
CA LEU A 187 3.48 0.58 -19.31
C LEU A 187 3.74 0.85 -20.81
N SER A 188 4.73 0.15 -21.42
CA SER A 188 5.12 0.32 -22.82
C SER A 188 4.74 -0.87 -23.70
N ALA A 189 3.81 -1.72 -23.28
CA ALA A 189 3.34 -2.82 -24.09
C ALA A 189 2.77 -2.30 -25.43
N GLU A 190 3.20 -2.90 -26.55
CA GLU A 190 2.80 -2.47 -27.92
C GLU A 190 1.28 -2.53 -28.10
N GLU A 191 0.67 -3.59 -27.55
CA GLU A 191 -0.78 -3.73 -27.55
C GLU A 191 -1.36 -3.47 -26.16
N ARG A 192 -2.23 -2.47 -26.02
CA ARG A 192 -3.03 -2.19 -24.82
C ARG A 192 -2.19 -1.97 -23.55
N PRO A 193 -1.28 -0.99 -23.54
CA PRO A 193 -0.51 -0.68 -22.35
C PRO A 193 -1.42 -0.30 -21.18
N VAL A 194 -1.07 -0.76 -19.96
CA VAL A 194 -1.81 -0.35 -18.77
C VAL A 194 -1.50 1.11 -18.41
N HIS A 195 -2.42 1.77 -17.73
CA HIS A 195 -2.29 3.19 -17.37
C HIS A 195 -1.41 3.40 -16.11
N GLY A 196 -1.08 2.33 -15.42
CA GLY A 196 -0.24 2.37 -14.24
C GLY A 196 0.03 0.97 -13.70
N VAL A 197 0.98 0.88 -12.78
CA VAL A 197 1.35 -0.37 -12.10
C VAL A 197 1.42 -0.14 -10.60
N MET A 198 0.78 -1.01 -9.83
CA MET A 198 0.87 -1.00 -8.36
C MET A 198 1.83 -2.08 -7.89
N ILE A 199 2.92 -1.68 -7.27
CA ILE A 199 3.87 -2.57 -6.61
C ILE A 199 3.46 -2.73 -5.14
N GLY A 200 3.53 -3.94 -4.63
CA GLY A 200 3.20 -4.22 -3.23
C GLY A 200 4.38 -4.79 -2.46
N ARG A 201 4.41 -6.11 -2.29
CA ARG A 201 5.39 -6.81 -1.46
C ARG A 201 6.86 -6.59 -1.85
N ALA A 202 7.15 -6.35 -3.12
CA ALA A 202 8.52 -6.11 -3.57
C ALA A 202 9.09 -4.84 -2.90
N VAL A 203 8.34 -3.74 -2.87
CA VAL A 203 8.75 -2.50 -2.19
C VAL A 203 8.83 -2.69 -0.67
N HIS A 204 7.91 -3.44 -0.06
CA HIS A 204 8.01 -3.75 1.37
C HIS A 204 9.28 -4.55 1.70
N ASN A 205 9.66 -5.48 0.85
CA ASN A 205 10.84 -6.33 1.04
C ASN A 205 12.15 -5.65 0.63
N ASN A 206 12.10 -4.67 -0.27
CA ASN A 206 13.21 -3.84 -0.73
C ASN A 206 12.67 -2.45 -1.07
N PRO A 207 12.61 -1.51 -0.11
CA PRO A 207 12.12 -0.15 -0.37
C PRO A 207 12.93 0.59 -1.43
N LEU A 208 14.23 0.31 -1.53
CA LEU A 208 15.13 0.94 -2.49
C LEU A 208 14.90 0.50 -3.94
N LEU A 209 14.02 -0.47 -4.16
CA LEU A 209 13.48 -0.75 -5.51
C LEU A 209 12.96 0.52 -6.20
N LEU A 210 12.47 1.50 -5.44
CA LEU A 210 11.93 2.75 -5.97
C LEU A 210 12.97 3.86 -6.12
N ALA A 211 14.24 3.63 -5.79
CA ALA A 211 15.27 4.67 -5.76
C ALA A 211 15.44 5.44 -7.08
N THR A 212 15.16 4.80 -8.21
CA THR A 212 15.26 5.38 -9.57
C THR A 212 13.90 5.51 -10.25
N ALA A 213 12.80 5.39 -9.51
CA ALA A 213 11.47 5.44 -10.10
C ALA A 213 11.11 6.84 -10.63
N ASP A 214 11.56 7.89 -9.94
CA ASP A 214 11.25 9.28 -10.28
C ASP A 214 11.85 9.68 -11.63
N SER A 215 13.13 9.42 -11.84
CA SER A 215 13.80 9.69 -13.11
C SER A 215 13.26 8.81 -14.23
N ARG A 216 13.01 7.54 -13.94
CA ARG A 216 12.63 6.55 -14.93
C ARG A 216 11.21 6.73 -15.48
N PHE A 217 10.25 7.12 -14.63
CA PHE A 217 8.83 7.16 -15.00
C PHE A 217 8.24 8.56 -15.04
N PHE A 218 8.82 9.52 -14.31
CA PHE A 218 8.26 10.86 -14.18
C PHE A 218 9.17 11.96 -14.72
N GLY A 219 10.39 11.61 -15.17
CA GLY A 219 11.35 12.56 -15.73
C GLY A 219 11.87 13.61 -14.73
N VAL A 220 11.74 13.33 -13.43
CA VAL A 220 12.26 14.18 -12.35
C VAL A 220 13.49 13.52 -11.72
N ARG A 221 14.34 14.31 -11.09
CA ARG A 221 15.56 13.80 -10.46
C ARG A 221 15.24 12.92 -9.26
N ASP A 222 15.93 11.78 -9.16
CA ASP A 222 15.84 10.90 -7.99
C ASP A 222 16.36 11.62 -6.73
N SER A 223 15.56 11.59 -5.67
CA SER A 223 15.84 12.33 -4.43
C SER A 223 16.59 11.51 -3.38
N CYS A 224 16.66 10.19 -3.53
CA CYS A 224 17.21 9.28 -2.51
C CYS A 224 18.69 9.50 -2.20
N GLY A 225 19.53 9.76 -3.20
CA GLY A 225 20.97 9.95 -3.06
C GLY A 225 21.73 8.66 -2.70
N SER A 226 21.86 8.35 -1.42
CA SER A 226 22.52 7.13 -0.90
C SER A 226 21.67 6.45 0.16
N ARG A 227 22.02 5.19 0.49
CA ARG A 227 21.34 4.47 1.60
C ARG A 227 21.51 5.20 2.93
N ARG A 228 22.72 5.73 3.19
CA ARG A 228 22.99 6.53 4.39
C ARG A 228 22.00 7.68 4.51
N ARG A 229 21.86 8.48 3.46
CA ARG A 229 20.96 9.63 3.46
C ARG A 229 19.50 9.23 3.75
N VAL A 230 19.03 8.13 3.15
CA VAL A 230 17.68 7.62 3.41
C VAL A 230 17.49 7.22 4.87
N VAL A 231 18.49 6.52 5.45
CA VAL A 231 18.42 6.10 6.86
C VAL A 231 18.49 7.28 7.80
N GLU A 232 19.36 8.25 7.56
CA GLU A 232 19.48 9.47 8.37
C GLU A 232 18.16 10.25 8.39
N SER A 233 17.59 10.50 7.21
CA SER A 233 16.26 11.14 7.12
C SER A 233 15.18 10.35 7.85
N TYR A 234 15.24 9.02 7.81
CA TYR A 234 14.29 8.19 8.53
C TYR A 234 14.53 8.19 10.05
N ILE A 235 15.78 8.29 10.50
CA ILE A 235 16.10 8.46 11.93
C ILE A 235 15.49 9.76 12.46
N ASP A 236 15.64 10.86 11.72
CA ASP A 236 15.06 12.15 12.09
C ASP A 236 13.52 12.07 12.19
N TYR A 237 12.88 11.36 11.26
CA TYR A 237 11.46 11.05 11.35
C TYR A 237 11.11 10.21 12.60
N CYS A 238 11.92 9.22 12.95
CA CYS A 238 11.69 8.40 14.15
C CYS A 238 11.75 9.23 15.44
N GLU A 239 12.71 10.13 15.54
CA GLU A 239 12.86 11.04 16.69
C GLU A 239 11.66 12.00 16.76
N TRP A 240 11.28 12.60 15.65
CA TRP A 240 10.07 13.41 15.57
C TRP A 240 8.81 12.60 15.97
N ALA A 241 8.64 11.40 15.44
CA ALA A 241 7.48 10.56 15.73
C ALA A 241 7.40 10.17 17.22
N GLN A 242 8.54 9.95 17.87
CA GLN A 242 8.58 9.68 19.31
C GLN A 242 8.30 10.92 20.16
N SER A 243 8.73 12.12 19.73
CA SER A 243 8.51 13.38 20.47
C SER A 243 7.10 13.92 20.29
N GLU A 244 6.63 14.01 19.04
CA GLU A 244 5.35 14.67 18.70
C GLU A 244 4.14 13.75 18.86
N VAL A 245 4.27 12.47 18.49
CA VAL A 245 3.20 11.49 18.70
C VAL A 245 3.09 11.12 20.18
N GLY A 246 4.14 11.49 20.95
CA GLY A 246 4.19 11.46 22.41
C GLY A 246 4.03 10.08 23.02
N PRO A 247 4.22 9.99 24.34
CA PRO A 247 4.17 8.69 25.00
C PRO A 247 2.81 8.00 24.93
N MET A 248 1.72 8.66 24.56
CA MET A 248 0.42 7.96 24.44
C MET A 248 -0.69 8.85 23.85
N ARG A 249 -1.21 8.48 22.69
CA ARG A 249 -2.59 8.86 22.30
C ARG A 249 -3.55 7.78 22.73
N GLU A 250 -4.59 8.18 23.46
CA GLU A 250 -5.66 7.28 23.83
C GLU A 250 -6.73 7.29 22.73
N VAL A 251 -6.82 6.19 21.97
CA VAL A 251 -7.83 6.02 20.91
C VAL A 251 -8.66 4.80 21.22
N GLY A 252 -9.96 5.02 21.45
CA GLY A 252 -10.90 3.93 21.77
C GLY A 252 -10.52 3.16 23.03
N GLY A 253 -9.99 3.82 24.07
CA GLY A 253 -9.58 3.21 25.33
C GLY A 253 -8.26 2.40 25.24
N ARG A 254 -7.53 2.47 24.12
CA ARG A 254 -6.21 1.86 23.95
C ARG A 254 -5.15 2.94 23.79
N ARG A 255 -4.11 2.84 24.58
CA ARG A 255 -2.92 3.68 24.48
C ARG A 255 -2.08 3.20 23.30
N GLN A 256 -1.78 4.08 22.32
CA GLN A 256 -0.86 3.80 21.24
C GLN A 256 0.27 4.80 21.23
N GLN A 257 1.48 4.29 21.10
CA GLN A 257 2.73 5.03 21.05
C GLN A 257 3.47 4.65 19.76
N ALA A 258 4.20 5.59 19.19
CA ALA A 258 5.22 5.28 18.21
C ALA A 258 6.36 4.52 18.88
N THR A 259 6.17 3.22 19.09
CA THR A 259 7.16 2.38 19.75
C THR A 259 8.35 2.15 18.85
N THR A 260 9.55 2.09 19.43
CA THR A 260 10.77 1.74 18.69
C THR A 260 10.59 0.47 17.88
N SER A 261 9.94 -0.55 18.44
CA SER A 261 9.62 -1.79 17.71
C SER A 261 8.84 -1.58 16.40
N LEU A 262 7.94 -0.60 16.34
CA LEU A 262 7.23 -0.25 15.11
C LEU A 262 8.11 0.55 14.16
N LEU A 263 8.88 1.51 14.68
CA LEU A 263 9.75 2.38 13.91
C LEU A 263 10.95 1.64 13.30
N LEU A 264 11.41 0.53 13.90
CA LEU A 264 12.47 -0.29 13.32
C LEU A 264 12.04 -1.16 12.12
N LYS A 265 10.74 -1.37 11.89
CA LYS A 265 10.26 -2.24 10.81
C LYS A 265 10.65 -1.76 9.39
N PRO A 266 10.48 -0.48 9.02
CA PRO A 266 10.86 -0.01 7.70
C PRO A 266 12.35 -0.18 7.39
N VAL A 267 13.24 0.08 8.36
CA VAL A 267 14.70 0.02 8.15
C VAL A 267 15.26 -1.40 8.01
N GLN A 268 14.54 -2.42 8.47
CA GLN A 268 14.99 -3.81 8.37
C GLN A 268 15.32 -4.26 6.94
N ASN A 269 14.68 -3.68 5.95
CA ASN A 269 14.80 -4.09 4.56
C ASN A 269 15.56 -3.06 3.68
N LEU A 270 16.05 -1.96 4.24
CA LEU A 270 16.81 -0.95 3.50
C LEU A 270 18.19 -1.44 3.04
N MET A 271 18.76 -2.44 3.72
CA MET A 271 20.09 -2.97 3.43
C MET A 271 20.04 -4.26 2.58
N VAL A 272 18.92 -4.56 1.96
CA VAL A 272 18.78 -5.71 1.05
C VAL A 272 19.75 -5.54 -0.11
N GLY A 273 20.49 -6.64 -0.43
CA GLY A 273 21.50 -6.67 -1.48
C GLY A 273 22.92 -6.34 -1.00
N LEU A 274 23.11 -5.73 0.17
CA LEU A 274 24.45 -5.49 0.73
C LEU A 274 25.05 -6.73 1.39
N GLN A 275 26.37 -6.80 1.36
CA GLN A 275 27.13 -7.73 2.20
C GLN A 275 26.81 -7.45 3.68
N HIS A 276 26.76 -8.49 4.51
CA HIS A 276 26.41 -8.40 5.93
C HIS A 276 24.98 -7.92 6.28
N ASN A 277 24.05 -7.81 5.32
CA ASN A 277 22.64 -7.48 5.59
C ASN A 277 22.01 -8.39 6.67
N SER A 278 22.33 -9.69 6.68
CA SER A 278 21.82 -10.61 7.72
C SER A 278 22.33 -10.23 9.12
N ARG A 279 23.60 -9.81 9.21
CA ARG A 279 24.22 -9.35 10.46
C ARG A 279 23.60 -8.03 10.92
N TYR A 280 23.41 -7.09 10.01
CA TYR A 280 22.71 -5.83 10.25
C TYR A 280 21.34 -6.09 10.89
N ARG A 281 20.52 -6.95 10.28
CA ARG A 281 19.17 -7.27 10.80
C ARG A 281 19.21 -7.95 12.16
N GLN A 282 20.21 -8.80 12.40
CA GLN A 282 20.42 -9.43 13.70
C GLN A 282 20.78 -8.40 14.76
N VAL A 283 21.76 -7.54 14.51
CA VAL A 283 22.19 -6.51 15.46
C VAL A 283 21.08 -5.52 15.73
N LEU A 284 20.30 -5.10 14.72
CA LEU A 284 19.14 -4.24 14.88
C LEU A 284 18.12 -4.82 15.88
N ASN A 285 17.86 -6.13 15.81
CA ASN A 285 16.98 -6.81 16.76
C ASN A 285 17.64 -6.95 18.14
N ASP A 286 18.89 -7.40 18.21
CA ASP A 286 19.59 -7.70 19.45
C ASP A 286 19.83 -6.42 20.28
N ALA A 287 20.21 -5.32 19.61
CA ALA A 287 20.38 -4.01 20.25
C ALA A 287 19.07 -3.47 20.85
N TYR A 288 17.96 -3.66 20.15
CA TYR A 288 16.63 -3.32 20.67
C TYR A 288 16.27 -4.17 21.90
N VAL A 289 16.40 -5.50 21.79
CA VAL A 289 16.06 -6.45 22.86
C VAL A 289 16.90 -6.22 24.10
N ALA A 290 18.23 -5.99 23.94
CA ALA A 290 19.13 -5.72 25.05
C ALA A 290 18.69 -4.48 25.86
N ARG A 291 18.34 -3.38 25.19
CA ARG A 291 17.88 -2.15 25.84
C ARG A 291 16.55 -2.34 26.59
N VAL A 292 15.63 -3.10 26.01
CA VAL A 292 14.37 -3.47 26.67
C VAL A 292 14.62 -4.32 27.93
N GLN A 293 15.56 -5.27 27.87
CA GLN A 293 15.96 -6.10 29.02
C GLN A 293 16.64 -5.30 30.13
N MET A 294 17.32 -4.21 29.77
CA MET A 294 17.87 -3.24 30.75
C MET A 294 16.79 -2.33 31.38
N GLY A 295 15.53 -2.51 31.03
CA GLY A 295 14.42 -1.75 31.60
C GLY A 295 14.06 -0.47 30.82
N ILE A 296 14.63 -0.24 29.65
CA ILE A 296 14.30 0.91 28.81
C ILE A 296 13.04 0.55 28.00
N ALA A 297 11.90 1.08 28.38
CA ALA A 297 10.61 0.72 27.79
C ALA A 297 10.50 1.10 26.30
N ASN A 298 11.12 2.20 25.89
CA ASN A 298 11.11 2.69 24.51
C ASN A 298 12.50 3.22 24.13
N PRO A 299 13.45 2.34 23.73
CA PRO A 299 14.81 2.73 23.39
C PRO A 299 14.86 3.75 22.25
N SER A 300 15.91 4.55 22.18
CA SER A 300 16.15 5.47 21.05
C SER A 300 16.28 4.68 19.73
N PRO A 301 15.44 4.96 18.70
CA PRO A 301 15.60 4.35 17.40
C PRO A 301 16.97 4.69 16.77
N ARG A 302 17.46 5.92 16.95
CA ARG A 302 18.79 6.36 16.49
C ARG A 302 19.88 5.43 16.98
N GLU A 303 20.00 5.25 18.29
CA GLU A 303 21.05 4.42 18.90
C GLU A 303 20.99 2.97 18.38
N VAL A 304 19.79 2.41 18.25
CA VAL A 304 19.61 1.02 17.77
C VAL A 304 20.00 0.89 16.29
N ILE A 305 19.63 1.88 15.46
CA ILE A 305 19.93 1.86 14.03
C ILE A 305 21.42 2.10 13.78
N GLU A 306 22.03 3.08 14.44
CA GLU A 306 23.46 3.40 14.30
C GLU A 306 24.35 2.23 14.72
N GLU A 307 24.02 1.54 15.82
CA GLU A 307 24.72 0.32 16.24
C GLU A 307 24.63 -0.78 15.18
N ALA A 308 23.48 -0.93 14.52
CA ALA A 308 23.33 -1.92 13.45
C ALA A 308 24.08 -1.52 12.18
N LEU A 309 24.10 -0.24 11.81
CA LEU A 309 24.82 0.28 10.65
C LEU A 309 26.35 0.04 10.75
N ALA A 310 26.91 0.05 11.95
CA ALA A 310 28.33 -0.23 12.17
C ALA A 310 28.79 -1.62 11.70
N CYS A 311 27.86 -2.52 11.35
CA CYS A 311 28.17 -3.83 10.76
C CYS A 311 28.37 -3.80 9.24
N LEU A 312 28.09 -2.66 8.59
CA LEU A 312 28.10 -2.51 7.14
C LEU A 312 29.32 -1.73 6.69
N ASN A 313 29.67 -1.87 5.40
CA ASN A 313 30.72 -1.09 4.80
C ASN A 313 30.22 0.35 4.55
N GLU A 314 31.04 1.33 4.92
CA GLU A 314 30.75 2.76 4.72
C GLU A 314 30.58 3.09 3.23
N ASP A 315 31.46 2.57 2.37
CA ASP A 315 31.39 2.81 0.92
C ASP A 315 30.09 2.29 0.31
N ASP A 316 29.57 1.15 0.81
CA ASP A 316 28.28 0.60 0.35
C ASP A 316 27.08 1.45 0.81
N LEU A 317 27.18 2.08 1.98
CA LEU A 317 26.16 2.98 2.51
C LEU A 317 26.12 4.31 1.75
N ASP A 318 27.30 4.82 1.34
CA ASP A 318 27.47 6.11 0.67
C ASP A 318 27.40 6.01 -0.85
N ALA A 319 27.41 4.79 -1.40
CA ALA A 319 27.27 4.58 -2.83
C ALA A 319 26.01 5.24 -3.39
N PRO A 320 26.11 5.99 -4.51
CA PRO A 320 24.95 6.59 -5.17
C PRO A 320 23.95 5.50 -5.56
N MET A 321 22.68 5.70 -5.26
CA MET A 321 21.61 4.84 -5.73
C MET A 321 21.17 5.30 -7.12
N GLY A 322 21.16 4.37 -8.08
CA GLY A 322 20.85 4.67 -9.47
C GLY A 322 22.03 4.52 -10.44
N ASN A 323 23.25 4.34 -9.93
CA ASN A 323 24.42 3.95 -10.72
C ASN A 323 24.74 2.46 -10.47
N ASP A 324 23.88 1.53 -10.85
CA ASP A 324 24.30 0.14 -10.98
C ASP A 324 25.03 0.02 -12.34
N PRO A 325 26.32 -0.36 -12.37
CA PRO A 325 27.08 -0.55 -13.62
C PRO A 325 26.47 -1.60 -14.56
N LYS A 326 25.40 -2.29 -14.14
CA LYS A 326 24.66 -3.26 -14.95
C LYS A 326 23.53 -2.65 -15.77
N ASP A 327 23.21 -1.38 -15.59
CA ASP A 327 22.18 -0.66 -16.37
C ASP A 327 22.76 0.06 -17.61
N GLU A 328 24.06 -0.07 -17.89
CA GLU A 328 24.74 0.47 -19.08
C GLU A 328 25.08 -0.62 -20.13
N VAL A 329 24.19 -1.60 -20.36
CA VAL A 329 24.36 -2.53 -21.51
C VAL A 329 23.06 -2.66 -22.29
#